data_7d27dde9010a17d287876a4ec300b2e0
#
_entry.id   7d27dde9010a17d287876a4ec300b2e0
#
_cell.length_a   1.000
_cell.length_b   1.000
_cell.length_c   1.000
_cell.angle_alpha   90.00
_cell.angle_beta   90.00
_cell.angle_gamma   90.00
#
_symmetry.space_group_name_H-M   'P 1'
#
loop_
_entity.id
_entity.type
_entity.pdbx_description
1 polymer ?
#
loop_
_entity_poly.entity_id
_entity_poly.type
_entity_poly.pdbx_seq_one_letter_code
_entity_poly.pdbx_strand_id
1 'polypeptide(L)'
;MDNFIFLTSEGSTYQPNSESNIPDTENLQVIGISNGENAKEAFCNLINSREYLTKTTFDKIFCYKLHKDYKNTYEEFSIKYD
;
A
#
# COMPACT_ATOMS: atom_id res chain seq x y z
N MET A 1 10.52 -17.57 2.50
CA MET A 1 9.90 -16.34 2.99
C MET A 1 8.85 -15.85 2.02
N ASP A 2 7.81 -15.27 2.55
CA ASP A 2 6.74 -14.72 1.73
C ASP A 2 6.86 -13.20 1.63
N ASN A 3 6.34 -12.65 0.55
CA ASN A 3 6.31 -11.20 0.36
C ASN A 3 4.93 -10.68 0.75
N PHE A 4 4.92 -9.52 1.37
CA PHE A 4 3.69 -8.85 1.80
C PHE A 4 3.72 -7.41 1.32
N ILE A 5 2.58 -6.93 0.84
CA ILE A 5 2.42 -5.52 0.49
C ILE A 5 1.68 -4.82 1.62
N PHE A 6 2.23 -3.72 2.07
CA PHE A 6 1.67 -2.96 3.19
C PHE A 6 1.06 -1.67 2.67
N LEU A 7 -0.15 -1.42 3.15
CA LEU A 7 -0.97 -0.31 2.68
C LEU A 7 -1.62 0.39 3.85
N THR A 8 -2.07 1.60 3.59
CA THR A 8 -2.97 2.29 4.52
C THR A 8 -4.11 2.90 3.72
N SER A 9 -5.26 3.00 4.34
CA SER A 9 -6.42 3.68 3.77
C SER A 9 -6.72 4.99 4.50
N GLU A 10 -5.81 5.43 5.35
CA GLU A 10 -6.02 6.67 6.09
C GLU A 10 -5.89 7.87 5.18
N GLY A 11 -6.67 8.88 5.46
CA GLY A 11 -6.80 10.05 4.64
C GLY A 11 -7.99 9.93 3.71
N SER A 12 -8.17 10.92 2.86
CA SER A 12 -9.29 10.96 1.93
C SER A 12 -8.85 11.60 0.63
N THR A 13 -9.31 11.05 -0.48
CA THR A 13 -9.04 11.59 -1.79
C THR A 13 -10.35 11.95 -2.46
N TYR A 14 -10.46 13.20 -2.90
CA TYR A 14 -11.65 13.70 -3.57
C TYR A 14 -11.28 14.06 -5.00
N GLN A 15 -12.20 13.76 -5.92
CA GLN A 15 -12.01 14.13 -7.31
C GLN A 15 -12.08 15.65 -7.44
N PRO A 16 -11.26 16.25 -8.30
CA PRO A 16 -11.41 17.67 -8.60
C PRO A 16 -12.82 17.93 -9.14
N ASN A 17 -13.43 18.98 -8.68
CA ASN A 17 -14.78 19.37 -9.10
C ASN A 17 -15.88 18.44 -8.61
N SER A 18 -15.58 17.55 -7.68
CA SER A 18 -16.61 16.74 -7.07
C SER A 18 -17.46 17.59 -6.13
N GLU A 19 -18.75 17.38 -6.18
CA GLU A 19 -19.69 18.05 -5.28
C GLU A 19 -19.94 17.23 -4.04
N SER A 20 -19.43 16.01 -4.01
CA SER A 20 -19.61 15.10 -2.90
C SER A 20 -18.60 15.36 -1.79
N ASN A 21 -19.05 15.20 -0.56
CA ASN A 21 -18.16 15.23 0.60
C ASN A 21 -17.63 13.83 0.91
N ILE A 22 -17.98 12.86 0.08
CA ILE A 22 -17.54 11.49 0.23
C ILE A 22 -16.42 11.27 -0.79
N PRO A 23 -15.30 10.66 -0.40
CA PRO A 23 -14.24 10.34 -1.36
C PRO A 23 -14.77 9.51 -2.52
N ASP A 24 -14.41 9.90 -3.74
CA ASP A 24 -14.84 9.19 -4.94
C ASP A 24 -14.13 7.85 -5.11
N THR A 25 -12.96 7.73 -4.54
CA THR A 25 -12.16 6.51 -4.60
C THR A 25 -11.55 6.23 -3.22
N GLU A 26 -11.23 4.98 -2.99
CA GLU A 26 -10.49 4.63 -1.79
C GLU A 26 -9.12 5.27 -1.84
N ASN A 27 -8.68 5.83 -0.73
CA ASN A 27 -7.38 6.45 -0.63
C ASN A 27 -6.36 5.42 -0.15
N LEU A 28 -6.06 4.47 -1.03
CA LEU A 28 -5.08 3.44 -0.70
C LEU A 28 -3.69 3.94 -1.05
N GLN A 29 -2.83 3.94 -0.05
CA GLN A 29 -1.43 4.30 -0.23
C GLN A 29 -0.57 3.09 0.04
N VAL A 30 0.35 2.83 -0.88
CA VAL A 30 1.30 1.75 -0.70
C VAL A 30 2.44 2.25 0.20
N ILE A 31 2.61 1.59 1.32
CA ILE A 31 3.69 1.90 2.25
C ILE A 31 4.97 1.21 1.81
N GLY A 32 4.87 -0.04 1.40
CA GLY A 32 6.02 -0.77 0.92
C GLY A 32 5.76 -2.25 0.83
N ILE A 33 6.75 -2.96 0.33
CA ILE A 33 6.73 -4.42 0.25
C ILE A 33 7.88 -4.94 1.10
N SER A 34 7.59 -5.94 1.92
CA SER A 34 8.59 -6.53 2.78
C SER A 34 8.37 -8.04 2.83
N ASN A 35 9.38 -8.78 3.23
CA ASN A 35 9.27 -10.23 3.33
C ASN A 35 9.48 -10.70 4.75
N GLY A 36 8.99 -11.90 5.03
CA GLY A 36 9.13 -12.55 6.32
C GLY A 36 8.45 -13.90 6.30
N GLU A 37 8.62 -14.65 7.36
CA GLU A 37 7.96 -15.93 7.51
C GLU A 37 6.46 -15.77 7.75
N ASN A 38 6.07 -14.60 8.26
CA ASN A 38 4.68 -14.25 8.46
C ASN A 38 4.54 -12.74 8.35
N ALA A 39 3.31 -12.27 8.43
CA ALA A 39 3.01 -10.84 8.28
C ALA A 39 3.69 -9.99 9.35
N LYS A 40 3.72 -10.48 10.59
CA LYS A 40 4.32 -9.73 11.70
C LYS A 40 5.81 -9.54 11.48
N GLU A 41 6.50 -10.59 11.04
CA GLU A 41 7.93 -10.50 10.77
C GLU A 41 8.20 -9.56 9.61
N ALA A 42 7.38 -9.65 8.54
CA ALA A 42 7.50 -8.76 7.40
C ALA A 42 7.28 -7.30 7.81
N PHE A 43 6.34 -7.06 8.70
CA PHE A 43 6.08 -5.72 9.23
C PHE A 43 7.27 -5.19 10.00
N CYS A 44 7.85 -6.02 10.86
CA CYS A 44 9.05 -5.62 11.62
C CYS A 44 10.20 -5.29 10.69
N ASN A 45 10.40 -6.10 9.64
CA ASN A 45 11.44 -5.86 8.67
C ASN A 45 11.21 -4.54 7.92
N LEU A 46 9.96 -4.24 7.60
CA LEU A 46 9.62 -2.99 6.94
C LEU A 46 9.96 -1.79 7.82
N ILE A 47 9.55 -1.84 9.08
CA ILE A 47 9.80 -0.74 10.02
C ILE A 47 11.30 -0.55 10.23
N ASN A 48 12.04 -1.63 10.35
CA ASN A 48 13.49 -1.56 10.56
C ASN A 48 14.21 -0.95 9.37
N SER A 49 13.70 -1.17 8.16
CA SER A 49 14.32 -0.62 6.96
C SER A 49 13.85 0.79 6.62
N ARG A 50 12.74 1.22 7.20
CA ARG A 50 12.14 2.53 6.92
C ARG A 50 11.70 3.20 8.20
N GLU A 51 12.67 3.70 8.95
CA GLU A 51 12.42 4.28 10.25
C GLU A 51 11.43 5.43 10.22
N TYR A 52 11.36 6.17 9.11
CA TYR A 52 10.44 7.28 9.02
C TYR A 52 8.97 6.86 9.21
N LEU A 53 8.66 5.59 8.99
CA LEU A 53 7.30 5.10 9.17
C LEU A 53 6.83 5.19 10.61
N THR A 54 7.75 5.14 11.56
CA THR A 54 7.40 5.30 12.98
C THR A 54 7.03 6.73 13.32
N LYS A 55 7.33 7.66 12.43
CA LYS A 55 7.08 9.09 12.63
C LYS A 55 5.90 9.59 11.79
N THR A 56 5.23 8.71 11.08
CA THR A 56 4.07 9.09 10.29
C THR A 56 2.84 9.24 11.18
N THR A 57 1.82 9.85 10.62
CA THR A 57 0.55 10.01 11.32
C THR A 57 -0.40 8.85 11.11
N PHE A 58 0.03 7.83 10.38
CA PHE A 58 -0.80 6.66 10.14
C PHE A 58 -0.90 5.82 11.41
N ASP A 59 -2.12 5.56 11.84
CA ASP A 59 -2.36 4.72 13.00
C ASP A 59 -2.51 3.25 12.64
N LYS A 60 -3.00 2.99 11.43
CA LYS A 60 -3.32 1.63 11.00
C LYS A 60 -2.71 1.35 9.63
N ILE A 61 -2.04 0.23 9.56
CA ILE A 61 -1.45 -0.27 8.32
C ILE A 61 -1.92 -1.72 8.20
N PHE A 62 -2.32 -2.11 7.02
CA PHE A 62 -2.72 -3.49 6.76
C PHE A 62 -1.89 -4.06 5.64
N CYS A 63 -1.94 -5.37 5.48
CA CYS A 63 -1.15 -6.02 4.45
C CYS A 63 -1.90 -7.16 3.79
N TYR A 64 -1.41 -7.53 2.62
CA TYR A 64 -1.83 -8.73 1.92
C TYR A 64 -0.59 -9.51 1.55
N LYS A 65 -0.72 -10.82 1.58
CA LYS A 65 0.36 -11.70 1.14
C LYS A 65 0.35 -11.75 -0.38
N LEU A 66 1.53 -11.56 -0.97
CA LEU A 66 1.68 -11.61 -2.41
C LEU A 66 1.99 -13.03 -2.86
N HIS A 67 1.49 -13.38 -4.05
CA HIS A 67 1.81 -14.66 -4.67
C HIS A 67 3.32 -14.72 -4.93
N LYS A 68 3.89 -15.92 -4.87
CA LYS A 68 5.33 -16.10 -5.07
C LYS A 68 5.81 -15.50 -6.38
N ASP A 69 5.00 -15.62 -7.43
CA ASP A 69 5.36 -15.19 -8.76
C ASP A 69 4.76 -13.84 -9.13
N TYR A 70 4.43 -13.02 -8.15
CA TYR A 70 3.72 -11.77 -8.44
C TYR A 70 4.46 -10.88 -9.43
N LYS A 71 5.78 -10.91 -9.43
CA LYS A 71 6.57 -10.10 -10.37
C LYS A 71 6.39 -10.54 -11.81
N ASN A 72 6.06 -11.81 -12.01
CA ASN A 72 5.82 -12.35 -13.35
C ASN A 72 4.41 -12.08 -13.84
N THR A 73 3.55 -11.54 -12.98
CA THR A 73 2.19 -11.19 -13.35
C THR A 73 2.07 -9.71 -13.73
N TYR A 74 3.18 -9.02 -13.86
CA TYR A 74 3.18 -7.61 -14.19
C TYR A 74 2.44 -7.34 -15.50
N GLU A 75 1.55 -6.38 -15.44
CA GLU A 75 0.83 -5.89 -16.61
C GLU A 75 0.72 -4.38 -16.46
N GLU A 76 0.86 -3.69 -17.56
CA GLU A 76 0.84 -2.24 -17.55
C GLU A 76 -0.23 -1.74 -18.52
N PHE A 77 -0.97 -0.75 -18.06
CA PHE A 77 -2.05 -0.17 -18.86
C PHE A 77 -1.86 1.35 -18.88
N SER A 78 -2.09 1.95 -20.04
CA SER A 78 -2.08 3.40 -20.15
C SER A 78 -3.52 3.91 -20.08
N ILE A 79 -3.76 4.90 -19.25
CA ILE A 79 -5.08 5.50 -19.14
C ILE A 79 -5.21 6.78 -19.96
N LYS A 80 -4.13 7.15 -20.68
CA LYS A 80 -4.12 8.32 -21.54
C LYS A 80 -4.14 7.88 -22.99
N TYR A 81 -4.91 8.59 -23.80
CA TYR A 81 -5.02 8.34 -25.23
C TYR A 81 -4.36 9.48 -26.01
N ASP A 82 -3.74 9.13 -27.10
CA ASP A 82 -3.22 10.12 -28.02
C ASP A 82 -4.23 10.44 -29.11
#